data_fe8cadb0a25846e94855102fb0c67220
#
_entry.id   fe8cadb0a25846e94855102fb0c67220
#
_cell.length_a   1.000
_cell.length_b   1.000
_cell.length_c   1.000
_cell.angle_alpha   90.00
_cell.angle_beta   90.00
_cell.angle_gamma   90.00
#
_symmetry.space_group_name_H-M   'P 1'
#
loop_
_entity.id
_entity.type
_entity.pdbx_description
1 polymer ?
#
loop_
_entity_poly.entity_id
_entity_poly.type
_entity_poly.pdbx_seq_one_letter_code
_entity_poly.pdbx_strand_id
1 'polypeptide(L)'
;VTSPSETGLLYAAYHLIRLQEMQNFGKPSETDQEITENPAYDLRILNHWDNLDRSIERGYAGKSLWNWEELTGTLSDRYEAYARANASIGINATVLNNVNASSKILSAEYLEKVKALADIFRPYGIKVYLSINFASPMQLGGLSTADPLDKDVIAWWKQKAKEIYRTIPDFGGFLVKA
;
A
#
# COMPACT_ATOMS: atom_id res chain seq x y z
N VAL A 1 0.96 -28.21 -2.78
CA VAL A 1 0.41 -26.91 -2.44
C VAL A 1 -0.64 -26.52 -3.48
N THR A 2 -1.83 -26.16 -3.05
CA THR A 2 -2.94 -25.72 -3.91
C THR A 2 -3.57 -24.46 -3.36
N SER A 3 -4.10 -23.61 -4.22
CA SER A 3 -4.89 -22.44 -3.86
C SER A 3 -5.78 -22.03 -5.04
N PRO A 4 -6.97 -21.47 -4.79
CA PRO A 4 -7.83 -20.94 -5.84
C PRO A 4 -7.33 -19.60 -6.43
N SER A 5 -6.26 -18.99 -5.85
CA SER A 5 -5.72 -17.72 -6.29
C SER A 5 -4.19 -17.72 -6.34
N GLU A 6 -3.61 -16.92 -7.23
CA GLU A 6 -2.15 -16.73 -7.33
C GLU A 6 -1.56 -16.18 -6.03
N THR A 7 -2.23 -15.23 -5.38
CA THR A 7 -1.80 -14.70 -4.07
C THR A 7 -1.79 -15.78 -3.00
N GLY A 8 -2.76 -16.70 -3.01
CA GLY A 8 -2.77 -17.84 -2.09
C GLY A 8 -1.62 -18.82 -2.34
N LEU A 9 -1.24 -19.04 -3.61
CA LEU A 9 -0.06 -19.83 -3.94
C LEU A 9 1.23 -19.15 -3.44
N LEU A 10 1.33 -17.83 -3.57
CA LEU A 10 2.46 -17.06 -3.06
C LEU A 10 2.58 -17.20 -1.53
N TYR A 11 1.48 -17.06 -0.80
CA TYR A 11 1.48 -17.23 0.66
C TYR A 11 1.86 -18.65 1.08
N ALA A 12 1.37 -19.65 0.37
CA ALA A 12 1.70 -21.04 0.63
C ALA A 12 3.18 -21.35 0.35
N ALA A 13 3.77 -20.75 -0.69
CA ALA A 13 5.21 -20.85 -0.95
C ALA A 13 6.04 -20.26 0.20
N TYR A 14 5.67 -19.08 0.71
CA TYR A 14 6.31 -18.50 1.89
C TYR A 14 6.13 -19.36 3.14
N HIS A 15 4.98 -19.99 3.31
CA HIS A 15 4.75 -20.91 4.41
C HIS A 15 5.69 -22.11 4.34
N LEU A 16 5.88 -22.72 3.16
CA LEU A 16 6.82 -23.81 2.96
C LEU A 16 8.27 -23.39 3.26
N ILE A 17 8.71 -22.24 2.78
CA ILE A 17 10.04 -21.69 3.08
C ILE A 17 10.22 -21.56 4.60
N ARG A 18 9.24 -21.02 5.29
CA ARG A 18 9.28 -20.86 6.76
C ARG A 18 9.37 -22.20 7.47
N LEU A 19 8.61 -23.21 7.05
CA LEU A 19 8.69 -24.56 7.63
C LEU A 19 10.09 -25.16 7.42
N GLN A 20 10.68 -24.93 6.26
CA GLN A 20 12.05 -25.40 5.95
C GLN A 20 13.08 -24.69 6.83
N GLU A 21 13.03 -23.38 6.95
CA GLU A 21 13.94 -22.59 7.79
C GLU A 21 13.82 -22.95 9.27
N MET A 22 12.62 -23.23 9.75
CA MET A 22 12.38 -23.70 11.12
C MET A 22 12.74 -25.18 11.33
N GLN A 23 13.32 -25.86 10.31
CA GLN A 23 13.66 -27.29 10.34
C GLN A 23 12.47 -28.21 10.66
N ASN A 24 11.27 -27.76 10.36
CA ASN A 24 10.04 -28.54 10.55
C ASN A 24 9.58 -29.22 9.27
N PHE A 25 10.25 -28.98 8.14
CA PHE A 25 9.93 -29.59 6.87
C PHE A 25 10.43 -31.03 6.84
N GLY A 26 9.57 -31.96 6.47
CA GLY A 26 9.93 -33.39 6.34
C GLY A 26 10.17 -34.12 7.67
N LYS A 27 9.93 -33.49 8.81
CA LYS A 27 9.83 -34.27 10.07
C LYS A 27 8.55 -35.09 10.01
N PRO A 28 8.61 -36.43 10.17
CA PRO A 28 7.40 -37.20 10.29
C PRO A 28 6.58 -36.62 11.46
N SER A 29 5.50 -35.94 11.19
CA SER A 29 4.47 -35.81 12.20
C SER A 29 3.78 -37.19 12.27
N GLU A 30 3.39 -37.65 13.43
CA GLU A 30 2.71 -38.92 13.61
C GLU A 30 1.37 -39.01 12.83
N THR A 31 1.01 -37.91 12.16
CA THR A 31 -0.13 -37.81 11.25
C THR A 31 0.26 -36.99 10.05
N ASP A 32 -0.02 -37.46 8.82
CA ASP A 32 -0.04 -36.64 7.61
C ASP A 32 -1.06 -35.53 7.81
N GLN A 33 -0.60 -34.37 8.30
CA GLN A 33 -1.49 -33.23 8.54
C GLN A 33 -1.62 -32.42 7.27
N GLU A 34 -2.82 -32.38 6.73
CA GLU A 34 -3.21 -31.38 5.76
C GLU A 34 -3.30 -30.03 6.47
N ILE A 35 -2.47 -29.06 6.04
CA ILE A 35 -2.51 -27.69 6.56
C ILE A 35 -3.39 -26.87 5.63
N THR A 36 -4.55 -26.46 6.11
CA THR A 36 -5.45 -25.55 5.42
C THR A 36 -5.45 -24.20 6.16
N GLU A 37 -5.04 -23.14 5.47
CA GLU A 37 -5.05 -21.78 6.00
C GLU A 37 -5.95 -20.89 5.13
N ASN A 38 -6.80 -20.14 5.80
CA ASN A 38 -7.62 -19.11 5.17
C ASN A 38 -7.61 -17.86 6.06
N PRO A 39 -7.14 -16.70 5.56
CA PRO A 39 -7.14 -15.48 6.37
C PRO A 39 -8.54 -15.11 6.85
N ALA A 40 -8.66 -14.73 8.13
CA ALA A 40 -9.92 -14.30 8.72
C ALA A 40 -10.43 -12.96 8.16
N TYR A 41 -9.53 -12.16 7.56
CA TYR A 41 -9.85 -10.86 6.97
C TYR A 41 -9.34 -10.79 5.55
N ASP A 42 -10.15 -10.27 4.63
CA ASP A 42 -9.77 -10.09 3.22
C ASP A 42 -8.75 -8.98 3.05
N LEU A 43 -8.86 -7.90 3.83
CA LEU A 43 -7.94 -6.76 3.81
C LEU A 43 -7.05 -6.75 5.06
N ARG A 44 -5.74 -6.85 4.84
CA ARG A 44 -4.70 -6.81 5.87
C ARG A 44 -3.70 -5.73 5.48
N ILE A 45 -3.88 -4.55 6.09
CA ILE A 45 -3.25 -3.30 5.64
C ILE A 45 -2.29 -2.75 6.70
N LEU A 46 -1.10 -2.32 6.26
CA LEU A 46 -0.22 -1.48 7.06
C LEU A 46 -0.50 0.00 6.78
N ASN A 47 -0.63 0.77 7.83
CA ASN A 47 -0.83 2.21 7.76
C ASN A 47 0.44 2.95 8.18
N HIS A 48 1.14 3.53 7.20
CA HIS A 48 2.32 4.33 7.45
C HIS A 48 1.95 5.75 7.89
N TRP A 49 2.71 6.27 8.85
CA TRP A 49 2.57 7.63 9.34
C TRP A 49 3.66 8.55 8.76
N ASP A 50 3.98 8.31 7.52
CA ASP A 50 5.11 8.91 6.81
C ASP A 50 4.71 10.21 6.11
N ASN A 51 5.55 11.23 6.25
CA ASN A 51 5.42 12.51 5.56
C ASN A 51 6.22 12.50 4.25
N LEU A 52 5.91 13.45 3.34
CA LEU A 52 6.59 13.56 2.05
C LEU A 52 8.04 14.03 2.16
N ASP A 53 8.41 14.70 3.26
CA ASP A 53 9.78 15.09 3.61
C ASP A 53 10.57 13.97 4.32
N ARG A 54 9.99 12.77 4.39
CA ARG A 54 10.52 11.57 5.04
C ARG A 54 10.53 11.61 6.58
N SER A 55 10.01 12.63 7.20
CA SER A 55 9.76 12.59 8.64
C SER A 55 8.61 11.63 8.97
N ILE A 56 8.56 11.16 10.20
CA ILE A 56 7.46 10.37 10.73
C ILE A 56 6.58 11.28 11.59
N GLU A 57 5.27 11.13 11.44
CA GLU A 57 4.27 11.90 12.17
C GLU A 57 4.52 11.84 13.69
N ARG A 58 4.26 12.95 14.39
CA ARG A 58 4.44 13.10 15.84
C ARG A 58 5.87 12.88 16.36
N GLY A 59 6.86 13.02 15.50
CA GLY A 59 8.27 12.93 15.90
C GLY A 59 8.72 11.53 16.31
N TYR A 60 8.05 10.48 15.86
CA TYR A 60 8.57 9.13 15.99
C TYR A 60 9.95 9.02 15.34
N ALA A 61 10.83 8.22 15.94
CA ALA A 61 12.19 8.07 15.48
C ALA A 61 12.29 7.42 14.10
N GLY A 62 13.33 7.79 13.35
CA GLY A 62 13.63 7.23 12.04
C GLY A 62 13.18 8.12 10.89
N LYS A 63 13.25 7.54 9.70
CA LYS A 63 12.83 8.17 8.45
C LYS A 63 11.89 7.24 7.71
N SER A 64 10.99 7.83 6.92
CA SER A 64 10.13 7.10 5.99
C SER A 64 10.94 6.10 5.16
N LEU A 65 10.37 4.92 4.96
CA LEU A 65 10.90 3.94 4.03
C LEU A 65 10.92 4.50 2.59
N TRP A 66 9.92 5.32 2.28
CA TRP A 66 9.77 5.93 0.95
C TRP A 66 10.71 7.14 0.82
N ASN A 67 11.59 7.10 -0.18
CA ASN A 67 12.33 8.26 -0.62
C ASN A 67 11.72 8.79 -1.92
N TRP A 68 10.88 9.80 -1.78
CA TRP A 68 10.12 10.37 -2.89
C TRP A 68 11.00 11.00 -3.99
N GLU A 69 12.27 11.33 -3.67
CA GLU A 69 13.23 11.89 -4.63
C GLU A 69 13.79 10.84 -5.58
N GLU A 70 13.94 9.59 -5.13
CA GLU A 70 14.46 8.49 -5.96
C GLU A 70 13.36 7.75 -6.73
N LEU A 71 12.08 7.94 -6.36
CA LEU A 71 10.96 7.31 -7.06
C LEU A 71 10.81 7.89 -8.47
N THR A 72 10.59 7.02 -9.46
CA THR A 72 10.64 7.22 -10.91
C THR A 72 12.05 7.21 -11.52
N GLY A 73 13.10 7.14 -10.72
CA GLY A 73 14.49 6.97 -11.16
C GLY A 73 15.03 5.57 -10.87
N THR A 74 16.25 5.50 -10.35
CA THR A 74 16.83 4.23 -9.88
C THR A 74 16.20 3.83 -8.56
N LEU A 75 15.36 2.81 -8.58
CA LEU A 75 14.63 2.35 -7.41
C LEU A 75 15.53 1.50 -6.51
N SER A 76 15.43 1.73 -5.20
CA SER A 76 16.15 0.94 -4.20
C SER A 76 15.50 -0.43 -4.01
N ASP A 77 16.32 -1.48 -3.87
CA ASP A 77 15.89 -2.85 -3.58
C ASP A 77 15.07 -2.98 -2.29
N ARG A 78 15.15 -1.98 -1.40
CA ARG A 78 14.38 -1.97 -0.14
C ARG A 78 12.87 -2.00 -0.36
N TYR A 79 12.36 -1.46 -1.49
CA TYR A 79 10.92 -1.47 -1.79
C TYR A 79 10.44 -2.87 -2.12
N GLU A 80 11.22 -3.61 -2.88
CA GLU A 80 10.95 -5.02 -3.17
C GLU A 80 11.10 -5.88 -1.91
N ALA A 81 12.16 -5.66 -1.12
CA ALA A 81 12.35 -6.34 0.15
C ALA A 81 11.19 -6.10 1.11
N TYR A 82 10.66 -4.87 1.18
CA TYR A 82 9.47 -4.54 1.94
C TYR A 82 8.24 -5.32 1.45
N ALA A 83 8.00 -5.34 0.14
CA ALA A 83 6.86 -6.04 -0.45
C ALA A 83 6.94 -7.56 -0.15
N ARG A 84 8.11 -8.15 -0.35
CA ARG A 84 8.36 -9.57 -0.07
C ARG A 84 8.14 -9.92 1.40
N ALA A 85 8.69 -9.10 2.32
CA ALA A 85 8.52 -9.31 3.76
C ALA A 85 7.05 -9.26 4.17
N ASN A 86 6.30 -8.28 3.67
CA ASN A 86 4.87 -8.14 3.97
C ASN A 86 4.03 -9.29 3.38
N ALA A 87 4.27 -9.65 2.12
CA ALA A 87 3.59 -10.78 1.50
C ALA A 87 3.87 -12.10 2.25
N SER A 88 5.10 -12.28 2.77
CA SER A 88 5.47 -13.49 3.50
C SER A 88 4.65 -13.73 4.78
N ILE A 89 4.01 -12.69 5.32
CA ILE A 89 3.12 -12.76 6.49
C ILE A 89 1.65 -12.47 6.12
N GLY A 90 1.34 -12.43 4.83
CA GLY A 90 -0.03 -12.29 4.33
C GLY A 90 -0.58 -10.85 4.34
N ILE A 91 0.25 -9.82 4.51
CA ILE A 91 -0.16 -8.42 4.31
C ILE A 91 -0.39 -8.19 2.82
N ASN A 92 -1.53 -7.59 2.46
CA ASN A 92 -1.95 -7.40 1.07
C ASN A 92 -2.29 -5.95 0.70
N ALA A 93 -2.01 -5.01 1.59
CA ALA A 93 -2.22 -3.59 1.33
C ALA A 93 -1.31 -2.71 2.19
N THR A 94 -1.03 -1.50 1.71
CA THR A 94 -0.27 -0.50 2.44
C THR A 94 -0.78 0.90 2.15
N VAL A 95 -0.95 1.72 3.20
CA VAL A 95 -1.18 3.17 3.08
C VAL A 95 0.19 3.84 3.12
N LEU A 96 0.54 4.62 2.09
CA LEU A 96 1.90 5.14 1.91
C LEU A 96 2.19 6.40 2.74
N ASN A 97 1.18 7.12 3.20
CA ASN A 97 1.34 8.42 3.85
C ASN A 97 0.41 8.59 5.04
N ASN A 98 0.80 9.45 5.97
CA ASN A 98 0.04 9.67 7.19
C ASN A 98 -1.33 10.35 6.94
N VAL A 99 -2.22 10.24 7.93
CA VAL A 99 -3.58 10.78 7.87
C VAL A 99 -3.65 12.32 7.85
N ASN A 100 -2.58 13.02 8.26
CA ASN A 100 -2.44 14.47 8.15
C ASN A 100 -1.76 14.86 6.83
N ALA A 101 -2.02 14.11 5.78
CA ALA A 101 -1.34 14.16 4.50
C ALA A 101 -1.26 15.56 3.91
N SER A 102 -0.13 15.87 3.29
CA SER A 102 -0.04 16.98 2.35
C SER A 102 -0.87 16.67 1.11
N SER A 103 -1.68 17.62 0.66
CA SER A 103 -2.44 17.50 -0.61
C SER A 103 -1.54 17.24 -1.82
N LYS A 104 -0.25 17.59 -1.73
CA LYS A 104 0.75 17.36 -2.78
C LYS A 104 0.86 15.89 -3.21
N ILE A 105 0.53 14.94 -2.32
CA ILE A 105 0.50 13.50 -2.66
C ILE A 105 -0.44 13.20 -3.84
N LEU A 106 -1.46 14.02 -4.06
CA LEU A 106 -2.44 13.88 -5.13
C LEU A 106 -2.06 14.64 -6.42
N SER A 107 -0.89 15.29 -6.47
CA SER A 107 -0.39 15.91 -7.70
C SER A 107 0.01 14.86 -8.73
N ALA A 108 -0.01 15.21 -10.03
CA ALA A 108 0.40 14.31 -11.10
C ALA A 108 1.82 13.78 -10.89
N GLU A 109 2.76 14.64 -10.44
CA GLU A 109 4.14 14.25 -10.12
C GLU A 109 4.18 13.13 -9.07
N TYR A 110 3.45 13.30 -7.96
CA TYR A 110 3.46 12.31 -6.89
C TYR A 110 2.66 11.05 -7.24
N LEU A 111 1.62 11.16 -8.06
CA LEU A 111 0.89 9.96 -8.52
C LEU A 111 1.78 9.04 -9.38
N GLU A 112 2.70 9.59 -10.18
CA GLU A 112 3.70 8.77 -10.89
C GLU A 112 4.66 8.06 -9.91
N LYS A 113 5.06 8.72 -8.83
CA LYS A 113 5.88 8.12 -7.77
C LYS A 113 5.14 7.03 -7.01
N VAL A 114 3.87 7.26 -6.70
CA VAL A 114 2.99 6.24 -6.10
C VAL A 114 2.81 5.05 -7.05
N LYS A 115 2.66 5.31 -8.35
CA LYS A 115 2.58 4.27 -9.37
C LYS A 115 3.85 3.40 -9.39
N ALA A 116 5.04 4.00 -9.29
CA ALA A 116 6.30 3.26 -9.26
C ALA A 116 6.33 2.26 -8.07
N LEU A 117 5.86 2.66 -6.89
CA LEU A 117 5.72 1.75 -5.75
C LEU A 117 4.64 0.68 -6.00
N ALA A 118 3.49 1.07 -6.56
CA ALA A 118 2.42 0.12 -6.89
C ALA A 118 2.89 -0.95 -7.88
N ASP A 119 3.69 -0.58 -8.87
CA ASP A 119 4.24 -1.51 -9.86
C ASP A 119 5.20 -2.54 -9.21
N ILE A 120 5.99 -2.13 -8.21
CA ILE A 120 6.84 -3.03 -7.42
C ILE A 120 6.00 -3.96 -6.53
N PHE A 121 4.93 -3.47 -5.94
CA PHE A 121 4.14 -4.20 -4.94
C PHE A 121 3.14 -5.17 -5.57
N ARG A 122 2.71 -4.91 -6.80
CA ARG A 122 1.71 -5.70 -7.52
C ARG A 122 2.07 -7.19 -7.65
N PRO A 123 3.31 -7.57 -8.01
CA PRO A 123 3.70 -8.99 -8.07
C PRO A 123 3.57 -9.73 -6.74
N TYR A 124 3.59 -8.98 -5.62
CA TYR A 124 3.45 -9.50 -4.26
C TYR A 124 1.99 -9.48 -3.75
N GLY A 125 1.04 -9.12 -4.61
CA GLY A 125 -0.38 -9.03 -4.26
C GLY A 125 -0.70 -7.89 -3.29
N ILE A 126 0.16 -6.87 -3.19
CA ILE A 126 -0.01 -5.73 -2.27
C ILE A 126 -0.54 -4.53 -3.05
N LYS A 127 -1.70 -4.01 -2.64
CA LYS A 127 -2.29 -2.79 -3.18
C LYS A 127 -1.86 -1.56 -2.41
N VAL A 128 -1.68 -0.44 -3.11
CA VAL A 128 -1.39 0.84 -2.48
C VAL A 128 -2.67 1.61 -2.18
N TYR A 129 -2.66 2.28 -1.04
CA TYR A 129 -3.69 3.18 -0.55
C TYR A 129 -3.04 4.53 -0.23
N LEU A 130 -3.82 5.59 -0.29
CA LEU A 130 -3.40 6.93 0.11
C LEU A 130 -4.33 7.51 1.17
N SER A 131 -3.74 8.16 2.17
CA SER A 131 -4.48 9.08 3.02
C SER A 131 -4.72 10.37 2.25
N ILE A 132 -5.92 10.93 2.38
CA ILE A 132 -6.31 12.17 1.71
C ILE A 132 -6.56 13.30 2.70
N ASN A 133 -6.25 14.53 2.26
CA ASN A 133 -6.60 15.74 2.98
C ASN A 133 -7.85 16.35 2.34
N PHE A 134 -8.90 16.55 3.12
CA PHE A 134 -10.16 17.13 2.62
C PHE A 134 -10.01 18.54 2.07
N ALA A 135 -8.96 19.28 2.48
CA ALA A 135 -8.67 20.60 1.93
C ALA A 135 -7.97 20.55 0.56
N SER A 136 -7.73 19.36 -0.01
CA SER A 136 -7.06 19.21 -1.31
C SER A 136 -7.74 19.98 -2.46
N PRO A 137 -9.07 20.09 -2.55
CA PRO A 137 -9.71 20.92 -3.56
C PRO A 137 -9.29 22.40 -3.51
N MET A 138 -9.05 22.92 -2.30
CA MET A 138 -8.54 24.29 -2.12
C MET A 138 -7.04 24.36 -2.41
N GLN A 139 -6.25 23.48 -1.80
CA GLN A 139 -4.78 23.56 -1.81
C GLN A 139 -4.15 23.15 -3.15
N LEU A 140 -4.76 22.20 -3.84
CA LEU A 140 -4.29 21.67 -5.11
C LEU A 140 -5.19 22.09 -6.29
N GLY A 141 -6.48 22.21 -6.03
CA GLY A 141 -7.48 22.53 -7.05
C GLY A 141 -7.76 24.04 -7.20
N GLY A 142 -7.29 24.87 -6.26
CA GLY A 142 -7.51 26.33 -6.28
C GLY A 142 -8.96 26.75 -6.01
N LEU A 143 -9.80 25.86 -5.47
CA LEU A 143 -11.16 26.18 -5.12
C LEU A 143 -11.22 27.06 -3.84
N SER A 144 -12.28 27.85 -3.70
CA SER A 144 -12.47 28.74 -2.55
C SER A 144 -12.96 28.01 -1.29
N THR A 145 -13.44 26.78 -1.44
CA THR A 145 -14.01 25.97 -0.37
C THR A 145 -13.60 24.50 -0.51
N ALA A 146 -13.70 23.76 0.59
CA ALA A 146 -13.60 22.29 0.62
C ALA A 146 -14.92 21.66 1.09
N ASP A 147 -16.03 22.39 1.08
CA ASP A 147 -17.34 21.89 1.48
C ASP A 147 -17.73 20.68 0.61
N PRO A 148 -17.96 19.50 1.20
CA PRO A 148 -18.28 18.29 0.44
C PRO A 148 -19.63 18.36 -0.30
N LEU A 149 -20.48 19.33 0.03
CA LEU A 149 -21.76 19.57 -0.64
C LEU A 149 -21.65 20.57 -1.81
N ASP A 150 -20.52 21.26 -1.92
CA ASP A 150 -20.25 22.17 -3.03
C ASP A 150 -20.07 21.39 -4.34
N LYS A 151 -20.71 21.85 -5.42
CA LYS A 151 -20.72 21.18 -6.72
C LYS A 151 -19.33 21.10 -7.36
N ASP A 152 -18.52 22.13 -7.21
CA ASP A 152 -17.18 22.20 -7.78
C ASP A 152 -16.23 21.29 -7.00
N VAL A 153 -16.38 21.22 -5.68
CA VAL A 153 -15.66 20.27 -4.81
C VAL A 153 -16.00 18.82 -5.18
N ILE A 154 -17.27 18.50 -5.38
CA ILE A 154 -17.73 17.18 -5.82
C ILE A 154 -17.13 16.84 -7.20
N ALA A 155 -17.17 17.79 -8.13
CA ALA A 155 -16.62 17.60 -9.47
C ALA A 155 -15.09 17.37 -9.42
N TRP A 156 -14.38 18.13 -8.61
CA TRP A 156 -12.94 18.02 -8.43
C TRP A 156 -12.56 16.62 -7.89
N TRP A 157 -13.22 16.14 -6.84
CA TRP A 157 -12.97 14.81 -6.29
C TRP A 157 -13.28 13.69 -7.30
N LYS A 158 -14.38 13.80 -8.05
CA LYS A 158 -14.70 12.83 -9.11
C LYS A 158 -13.62 12.78 -10.19
N GLN A 159 -13.11 13.93 -10.59
CA GLN A 159 -12.03 14.01 -11.58
C GLN A 159 -10.71 13.46 -11.03
N LYS A 160 -10.37 13.81 -9.79
CA LYS A 160 -9.14 13.34 -9.12
C LYS A 160 -9.17 11.82 -8.92
N ALA A 161 -10.28 11.25 -8.50
CA ALA A 161 -10.44 9.80 -8.40
C ALA A 161 -10.23 9.11 -9.76
N LYS A 162 -10.84 9.64 -10.83
CA LYS A 162 -10.62 9.11 -12.19
C LYS A 162 -9.15 9.16 -12.62
N GLU A 163 -8.46 10.25 -12.31
CA GLU A 163 -7.03 10.41 -12.58
C GLU A 163 -6.21 9.34 -11.87
N ILE A 164 -6.45 9.13 -10.57
CA ILE A 164 -5.74 8.15 -9.75
C ILE A 164 -5.94 6.74 -10.33
N TYR A 165 -7.18 6.29 -10.54
CA TYR A 165 -7.44 4.95 -11.07
C TYR A 165 -7.00 4.76 -12.53
N ARG A 166 -6.86 5.84 -13.31
CA ARG A 166 -6.24 5.77 -14.64
C ARG A 166 -4.72 5.58 -14.53
N THR A 167 -4.07 6.24 -13.57
CA THR A 167 -2.62 6.15 -13.36
C THR A 167 -2.24 4.83 -12.69
N ILE A 168 -3.05 4.36 -11.75
CA ILE A 168 -2.84 3.14 -10.97
C ILE A 168 -4.12 2.30 -11.02
N PRO A 169 -4.31 1.45 -12.06
CA PRO A 169 -5.58 0.74 -12.28
C PRO A 169 -6.01 -0.17 -11.13
N ASP A 170 -5.06 -0.71 -10.37
CA ASP A 170 -5.26 -1.57 -9.21
C ASP A 170 -5.16 -0.82 -7.87
N PHE A 171 -5.26 0.52 -7.88
CA PHE A 171 -5.27 1.33 -6.67
C PHE A 171 -6.30 0.81 -5.65
N GLY A 172 -5.85 0.58 -4.43
CA GLY A 172 -6.66 -0.06 -3.40
C GLY A 172 -7.77 0.82 -2.85
N GLY A 173 -7.50 2.12 -2.69
CA GLY A 173 -8.48 3.06 -2.14
C GLY A 173 -7.87 4.15 -1.26
N PHE A 174 -8.73 4.80 -0.52
CA PHE A 174 -8.37 5.92 0.33
C PHE A 174 -8.50 5.59 1.81
N LEU A 175 -7.53 6.06 2.60
CA LEU A 175 -7.68 6.16 4.05
C LEU A 175 -8.19 7.56 4.37
N VAL A 176 -9.25 7.62 5.16
CA VAL A 176 -9.91 8.86 5.56
C VAL A 176 -9.88 8.96 7.07
N LYS A 177 -9.41 10.12 7.57
CA LYS A 177 -9.52 10.48 8.98
C LYS A 177 -10.77 11.34 9.16
N ALA A 178 -11.72 10.85 9.92
CA ALA A 178 -12.92 11.57 10.33
C ALA A 178 -12.69 12.32 11.67
#